data_589bfa84c3bfde48286276fdb41f7beb
#
_entry.id   589bfa84c3bfde48286276fdb41f7beb
#
_cell.length_a   1.000
_cell.length_b   1.000
_cell.length_c   1.000
_cell.angle_alpha   90.00
_cell.angle_beta   90.00
_cell.angle_gamma   90.00
#
_symmetry.space_group_name_H-M   'P 1'
#
loop_
_entity.id
_entity.type
_entity.pdbx_description
1 polymer ?
#
loop_
_entity_poly.entity_id
_entity_poly.type
_entity_poly.pdbx_seq_one_letter_code
_entity_poly.pdbx_strand_id
1 'polypeptide(L)'
;PRIEHYIIKVHTDDKLLYCMALLRLGLCDKKSLVFVSHADTAIRLRLFLAKFSISCCALHHELPYNSRAHILQEFNRGVYDYMIAVSDDMPGQNNNGAVSGGGKLVGKHLITKASGAKLSRHKDIDKDFGVVRGIDFKRVRTVINFDTPSDASAYIHQVGRTGRGGEEGTAITFVSPSDVEKIRAIQQHIPDIDANSKAFALKPFEKLAVQDVEALRYRAEDVARSIGRAAVRDARIREIRSELLNSDRLAAHFEENPDELSLLK
;
A
#
# COMPACT_ATOMS: atom_id res chain seq x y z
N PRO A 1 -2.14 -23.31 5.32
CA PRO A 1 -2.72 -22.50 4.24
C PRO A 1 -1.85 -22.69 2.98
N ARG A 2 -2.46 -23.12 1.89
CA ARG A 2 -1.74 -23.34 0.64
C ARG A 2 -1.74 -22.04 -0.17
N ILE A 3 -0.59 -21.37 -0.24
CA ILE A 3 -0.40 -20.20 -1.09
C ILE A 3 0.42 -20.64 -2.30
N GLU A 4 -0.08 -20.36 -3.50
CA GLU A 4 0.68 -20.51 -4.73
C GLU A 4 1.44 -19.24 -5.03
N HIS A 5 2.76 -19.37 -5.28
CA HIS A 5 3.66 -18.25 -5.46
C HIS A 5 4.12 -18.15 -6.92
N TYR A 6 3.84 -17.01 -7.53
CA TYR A 6 4.16 -16.74 -8.91
C TYR A 6 5.03 -15.49 -9.07
N ILE A 7 5.83 -15.47 -10.14
CA ILE A 7 6.56 -14.28 -10.58
C ILE A 7 6.18 -13.91 -12.01
N ILE A 8 6.17 -12.61 -12.28
CA ILE A 8 6.10 -12.05 -13.61
C ILE A 8 7.33 -11.17 -13.81
N LYS A 9 8.20 -11.54 -14.77
CA LYS A 9 9.33 -10.71 -15.14
C LYS A 9 8.83 -9.56 -15.99
N VAL A 10 9.06 -8.33 -15.55
CA VAL A 10 8.51 -7.12 -16.16
C VAL A 10 9.48 -5.94 -16.03
N HIS A 11 9.61 -5.14 -17.07
CA HIS A 11 10.33 -3.87 -16.95
C HIS A 11 9.55 -2.89 -16.07
N THR A 12 10.27 -2.00 -15.40
CA THR A 12 9.68 -1.01 -14.48
C THR A 12 8.59 -0.17 -15.15
N ASP A 13 8.80 0.21 -16.40
CA ASP A 13 7.86 1.03 -17.18
C ASP A 13 6.58 0.27 -17.56
N ASP A 14 6.65 -1.05 -17.67
CA ASP A 14 5.54 -1.91 -18.05
C ASP A 14 4.69 -2.40 -16.87
N LYS A 15 5.12 -2.15 -15.63
CA LYS A 15 4.40 -2.64 -14.44
C LYS A 15 2.93 -2.22 -14.40
N LEU A 16 2.61 -0.97 -14.80
CA LEU A 16 1.23 -0.48 -14.89
C LEU A 16 0.41 -1.29 -15.88
N LEU A 17 0.97 -1.54 -17.07
CA LEU A 17 0.35 -2.33 -18.12
C LEU A 17 0.05 -3.75 -17.65
N TYR A 18 1.05 -4.43 -17.08
CA TYR A 18 0.88 -5.82 -16.59
C TYR A 18 -0.11 -5.91 -15.44
N CYS A 19 -0.08 -4.96 -14.50
CA CYS A 19 -1.07 -4.92 -13.42
C CYS A 19 -2.49 -4.74 -13.95
N MET A 20 -2.70 -3.80 -14.86
CA MET A 20 -3.99 -3.58 -15.50
C MET A 20 -4.45 -4.81 -16.29
N ALA A 21 -3.56 -5.46 -17.05
CA ALA A 21 -3.86 -6.67 -17.81
C ALA A 21 -4.33 -7.80 -16.90
N LEU A 22 -3.63 -8.07 -15.80
CA LEU A 22 -4.03 -9.08 -14.81
C LEU A 22 -5.46 -8.85 -14.28
N LEU A 23 -5.78 -7.61 -13.92
CA LEU A 23 -7.08 -7.26 -13.36
C LEU A 23 -8.18 -7.23 -14.43
N ARG A 24 -7.88 -6.70 -15.62
CA ARG A 24 -8.85 -6.56 -16.73
C ARG A 24 -9.23 -7.90 -17.36
N LEU A 25 -8.26 -8.81 -17.49
CA LEU A 25 -8.48 -10.14 -18.05
C LEU A 25 -9.07 -11.13 -17.01
N GLY A 26 -9.30 -10.68 -15.78
CA GLY A 26 -9.86 -11.54 -14.74
C GLY A 26 -8.95 -12.68 -14.30
N LEU A 27 -7.62 -12.51 -14.47
CA LEU A 27 -6.62 -13.50 -14.07
C LEU A 27 -6.33 -13.49 -12.56
N CYS A 28 -6.83 -12.47 -11.87
CA CYS A 28 -6.82 -12.36 -10.42
C CYS A 28 -8.24 -12.40 -9.90
N ASP A 29 -8.44 -13.16 -8.84
CA ASP A 29 -9.74 -13.21 -8.18
C ASP A 29 -10.13 -11.82 -7.64
N LYS A 30 -11.44 -11.58 -7.54
CA LYS A 30 -11.96 -10.46 -6.77
C LYS A 30 -11.45 -10.55 -5.34
N LYS A 31 -11.35 -9.42 -4.65
CA LYS A 31 -10.67 -9.30 -3.36
C LYS A 31 -9.16 -9.49 -3.46
N SER A 32 -8.55 -8.77 -4.40
CA SER A 32 -7.10 -8.72 -4.54
C SER A 32 -6.50 -7.50 -3.83
N LEU A 33 -5.34 -7.72 -3.26
CA LEU A 33 -4.54 -6.70 -2.57
C LEU A 33 -3.26 -6.45 -3.36
N VAL A 34 -3.02 -5.22 -3.76
CA VAL A 34 -1.84 -4.81 -4.53
C VAL A 34 -0.89 -4.02 -3.64
N PHE A 35 0.31 -4.54 -3.39
CA PHE A 35 1.33 -3.86 -2.60
C PHE A 35 2.23 -3.01 -3.48
N VAL A 36 2.43 -1.76 -3.06
CA VAL A 36 3.34 -0.79 -3.68
C VAL A 36 4.27 -0.19 -2.62
N SER A 37 5.43 0.31 -3.04
CA SER A 37 6.43 0.86 -2.12
C SER A 37 6.15 2.29 -1.66
N HIS A 38 5.45 3.10 -2.48
CA HIS A 38 5.28 4.52 -2.22
C HIS A 38 3.84 5.00 -2.42
N ALA A 39 3.42 6.01 -1.66
CA ALA A 39 2.10 6.63 -1.78
C ALA A 39 1.85 7.21 -3.18
N ASP A 40 2.85 7.85 -3.78
CA ASP A 40 2.74 8.36 -5.15
C ASP A 40 2.48 7.26 -6.18
N THR A 41 3.12 6.09 -5.99
CA THR A 41 2.86 4.90 -6.83
C THR A 41 1.44 4.38 -6.63
N ALA A 42 0.94 4.36 -5.39
CA ALA A 42 -0.43 3.96 -5.09
C ALA A 42 -1.45 4.87 -5.78
N ILE A 43 -1.28 6.18 -5.66
CA ILE A 43 -2.16 7.18 -6.28
C ILE A 43 -2.08 7.09 -7.81
N ARG A 44 -0.88 6.98 -8.37
CA ARG A 44 -0.67 6.82 -9.82
C ARG A 44 -1.35 5.58 -10.35
N LEU A 45 -1.17 4.43 -9.69
CA LEU A 45 -1.81 3.17 -10.08
C LEU A 45 -3.33 3.26 -9.98
N ARG A 46 -3.87 3.87 -8.92
CA ARG A 46 -5.32 4.09 -8.76
C ARG A 46 -5.88 4.95 -9.90
N LEU A 47 -5.24 6.08 -10.21
CA LEU A 47 -5.65 6.95 -11.31
C LEU A 47 -5.60 6.24 -12.65
N PHE A 48 -4.55 5.43 -12.86
CA PHE A 48 -4.37 4.65 -14.07
C PHE A 48 -5.49 3.60 -14.23
N LEU A 49 -5.74 2.79 -13.21
CA LEU A 49 -6.78 1.76 -13.23
C LEU A 49 -8.19 2.35 -13.42
N ALA A 50 -8.45 3.53 -12.82
CA ALA A 50 -9.72 4.23 -12.99
C ALA A 50 -10.01 4.61 -14.46
N LYS A 51 -8.98 4.91 -15.27
CA LYS A 51 -9.12 5.17 -16.71
C LYS A 51 -9.56 3.94 -17.52
N PHE A 52 -9.39 2.76 -16.95
CA PHE A 52 -9.84 1.48 -17.53
C PHE A 52 -11.12 0.95 -16.86
N SER A 53 -11.81 1.80 -16.08
CA SER A 53 -13.04 1.43 -15.35
C SER A 53 -12.81 0.28 -14.34
N ILE A 54 -11.59 0.17 -13.81
CA ILE A 54 -11.25 -0.75 -12.72
C ILE A 54 -11.35 0.03 -11.41
N SER A 55 -12.40 -0.26 -10.64
CA SER A 55 -12.64 0.40 -9.35
C SER A 55 -11.73 -0.19 -8.29
N CYS A 56 -10.89 0.66 -7.68
CA CYS A 56 -9.99 0.29 -6.61
C CYS A 56 -9.87 1.42 -5.58
N CYS A 57 -9.59 1.05 -4.34
CA CYS A 57 -9.23 1.98 -3.28
C CYS A 57 -7.73 1.96 -3.01
N ALA A 58 -7.20 3.04 -2.44
CA ALA A 58 -5.80 3.14 -2.03
C ALA A 58 -5.71 3.34 -0.52
N LEU A 59 -4.77 2.64 0.12
CA LEU A 59 -4.50 2.71 1.54
C LEU A 59 -3.03 3.11 1.75
N HIS A 60 -2.79 4.30 2.34
CA HIS A 60 -1.46 4.80 2.61
C HIS A 60 -1.41 5.59 3.93
N HIS A 61 -0.20 5.79 4.45
CA HIS A 61 0.03 6.38 5.79
C HIS A 61 -0.37 7.86 5.91
N GLU A 62 -0.50 8.57 4.81
CA GLU A 62 -0.87 9.99 4.82
C GLU A 62 -2.37 10.20 5.09
N LEU A 63 -3.18 9.17 4.91
CA LEU A 63 -4.59 9.23 5.25
C LEU A 63 -4.79 9.18 6.77
N PRO A 64 -5.74 9.96 7.31
CA PRO A 64 -6.15 9.86 8.70
C PRO A 64 -6.59 8.43 9.07
N TYR A 65 -6.45 8.09 10.35
CA TYR A 65 -6.83 6.75 10.85
C TYR A 65 -8.29 6.38 10.53
N ASN A 66 -9.22 7.32 10.71
CA ASN A 66 -10.64 7.06 10.46
C ASN A 66 -10.90 6.76 8.98
N SER A 67 -10.25 7.47 8.07
CA SER A 67 -10.37 7.26 6.63
C SER A 67 -9.76 5.91 6.23
N ARG A 68 -8.61 5.54 6.80
CA ARG A 68 -8.02 4.22 6.60
C ARG A 68 -8.95 3.10 7.08
N ALA A 69 -9.56 3.26 8.25
CA ALA A 69 -10.53 2.30 8.80
C ALA A 69 -11.78 2.18 7.92
N HIS A 70 -12.29 3.31 7.40
CA HIS A 70 -13.42 3.34 6.50
C HIS A 70 -13.13 2.63 5.17
N ILE A 71 -12.02 2.96 4.52
CA ILE A 71 -11.57 2.31 3.27
C ILE A 71 -11.45 0.79 3.46
N LEU A 72 -10.89 0.35 4.58
CA LEU A 72 -10.79 -1.05 4.91
C LEU A 72 -12.16 -1.73 5.09
N GLN A 73 -13.10 -1.06 5.77
CA GLN A 73 -14.47 -1.57 5.92
C GLN A 73 -15.16 -1.73 4.56
N GLU A 74 -15.05 -0.73 3.69
CA GLU A 74 -15.62 -0.77 2.34
C GLU A 74 -15.00 -1.90 1.49
N PHE A 75 -13.68 -2.08 1.56
CA PHE A 75 -13.02 -3.21 0.94
C PHE A 75 -13.52 -4.54 1.53
N ASN A 76 -13.60 -4.69 2.85
CA ASN A 76 -14.07 -5.92 3.50
C ASN A 76 -15.54 -6.23 3.19
N ARG A 77 -16.39 -5.20 3.02
CA ARG A 77 -17.79 -5.33 2.59
C ARG A 77 -17.94 -5.72 1.12
N GLY A 78 -16.92 -5.48 0.28
CA GLY A 78 -16.94 -5.81 -1.14
C GLY A 78 -17.39 -4.67 -2.05
N VAL A 79 -17.37 -3.44 -1.55
CA VAL A 79 -17.58 -2.25 -2.39
C VAL A 79 -16.46 -2.11 -3.42
N TYR A 80 -15.23 -2.45 -3.01
CA TYR A 80 -14.08 -2.51 -3.89
C TYR A 80 -13.60 -3.95 -4.04
N ASP A 81 -13.37 -4.36 -5.28
CA ASP A 81 -12.77 -5.67 -5.61
C ASP A 81 -11.24 -5.65 -5.43
N TYR A 82 -10.62 -4.48 -5.54
CA TYR A 82 -9.18 -4.29 -5.51
C TYR A 82 -8.77 -3.18 -4.54
N MET A 83 -7.74 -3.44 -3.75
CA MET A 83 -7.13 -2.44 -2.87
C MET A 83 -5.64 -2.31 -3.17
N ILE A 84 -5.16 -1.08 -3.29
CA ILE A 84 -3.75 -0.77 -3.39
C ILE A 84 -3.26 -0.33 -2.02
N ALA A 85 -2.28 -1.02 -1.46
CA ALA A 85 -1.75 -0.73 -0.14
C ALA A 85 -0.25 -0.40 -0.20
N VAL A 86 0.16 0.66 0.47
CA VAL A 86 1.58 0.99 0.62
C VAL A 86 2.19 0.07 1.66
N SER A 87 3.32 -0.56 1.31
CA SER A 87 4.03 -1.43 2.24
C SER A 87 4.80 -0.62 3.29
N ASP A 88 4.79 -1.11 4.53
CA ASP A 88 5.47 -0.46 5.65
C ASP A 88 6.98 -0.78 5.71
N ASP A 89 7.46 -1.61 4.79
CA ASP A 89 8.78 -2.25 4.87
C ASP A 89 9.91 -1.47 4.16
N MET A 90 9.72 -0.17 3.88
CA MET A 90 10.78 0.63 3.26
C MET A 90 11.85 1.05 4.27
N PRO A 91 13.14 0.76 4.02
CA PRO A 91 14.24 1.33 4.80
C PRO A 91 14.28 2.85 4.57
N GLY A 92 13.83 3.63 5.56
CA GLY A 92 13.84 5.10 5.50
C GLY A 92 12.64 5.80 6.09
N GLN A 93 11.55 5.11 6.42
CA GLN A 93 10.42 5.70 7.16
C GLN A 93 10.52 5.48 8.69
N ASN A 94 11.71 5.29 9.21
CA ASN A 94 11.93 5.54 10.61
C ASN A 94 11.82 7.04 10.84
N ASN A 95 10.63 7.52 11.19
CA ASN A 95 10.38 8.84 11.77
C ASN A 95 11.05 8.93 13.16
N ASN A 96 12.32 8.60 13.24
CA ASN A 96 13.19 9.08 14.29
C ASN A 96 13.67 10.47 13.90
N GLY A 97 12.80 11.46 14.07
CA GLY A 97 13.20 12.85 14.24
C GLY A 97 14.02 13.00 15.54
N ALA A 98 15.09 12.25 15.65
CA ALA A 98 16.19 12.57 16.54
C ALA A 98 17.08 13.58 15.80
N VAL A 99 16.78 14.83 15.96
CA VAL A 99 17.70 15.93 15.69
C VAL A 99 18.93 15.68 16.57
N SER A 100 19.97 15.08 15.98
CA SER A 100 21.31 15.06 16.53
C SER A 100 21.93 16.43 16.25
N GLY A 101 21.58 17.40 17.08
CA GLY A 101 22.23 18.69 17.16
C GLY A 101 22.89 18.80 18.52
N GLY A 102 24.18 18.51 18.57
CA GLY A 102 25.02 18.82 19.74
C GLY A 102 25.03 20.33 20.00
N GLY A 103 24.38 20.75 21.06
CA GLY A 103 24.40 22.09 21.58
C GLY A 103 24.19 22.02 23.09
N LYS A 104 25.30 22.01 23.84
CA LYS A 104 25.31 22.29 25.27
C LYS A 104 24.82 23.70 25.52
N LEU A 105 23.69 23.86 26.17
CA LEU A 105 23.40 25.10 26.93
C LEU A 105 22.70 24.74 28.25
N VAL A 106 23.38 25.12 29.31
CA VAL A 106 23.00 25.10 30.71
C VAL A 106 21.90 26.16 30.94
N GLY A 107 20.84 25.82 31.64
CA GLY A 107 19.83 26.76 32.07
C GLY A 107 18.78 26.11 32.96
N LYS A 108 19.01 26.10 34.26
CA LYS A 108 18.05 25.79 35.32
C LYS A 108 16.88 26.79 35.27
N HIS A 109 15.64 26.34 35.23
CA HIS A 109 14.58 26.95 36.03
C HIS A 109 13.50 25.94 36.40
N LEU A 110 13.20 25.93 37.66
CA LEU A 110 12.17 25.16 38.37
C LEU A 110 10.76 25.67 38.07
N ILE A 111 9.81 24.83 38.51
CA ILE A 111 8.42 25.13 38.95
C ILE A 111 7.38 24.89 37.86
N THR A 112 6.29 24.15 38.06
CA THR A 112 5.48 23.70 39.21
C THR A 112 4.56 22.58 38.78
N LYS A 113 4.18 21.75 39.76
CA LYS A 113 3.09 20.75 39.63
C LYS A 113 1.73 21.40 39.46
N ALA A 114 0.95 20.95 38.50
CA ALA A 114 -0.51 20.99 38.60
C ALA A 114 -1.10 19.77 37.85
N SER A 115 -1.61 18.89 38.66
CA SER A 115 -2.72 17.95 38.52
C SER A 115 -3.33 17.71 37.15
N GLY A 116 -3.20 16.46 36.66
CA GLY A 116 -4.29 15.57 36.34
C GLY A 116 -5.15 15.89 35.13
N ALA A 117 -4.79 15.27 33.99
CA ALA A 117 -5.80 14.68 33.09
C ALA A 117 -5.13 13.62 32.21
N LYS A 118 -5.63 12.41 32.30
CA LYS A 118 -5.26 11.27 31.45
C LYS A 118 -5.63 11.56 30.00
N LEU A 119 -4.64 11.97 29.20
CA LEU A 119 -4.77 12.11 27.74
C LEU A 119 -3.51 11.58 27.04
N SER A 120 -3.05 10.38 27.37
CA SER A 120 -1.84 9.83 26.78
C SER A 120 -1.99 8.42 26.19
N ARG A 121 -3.24 7.95 25.93
CA ARG A 121 -3.43 6.59 25.38
C ARG A 121 -3.59 6.53 23.85
N HIS A 122 -3.67 7.65 23.15
CA HIS A 122 -3.87 7.64 21.69
C HIS A 122 -2.62 7.93 20.85
N LYS A 123 -1.52 8.42 21.43
CA LYS A 123 -0.29 8.72 20.67
C LYS A 123 0.64 7.52 20.47
N ASP A 124 0.53 6.49 21.32
CA ASP A 124 1.42 5.31 21.23
C ASP A 124 0.86 4.22 20.29
N ILE A 125 -0.45 4.24 20.01
CA ILE A 125 -1.09 3.27 19.10
C ILE A 125 -0.71 3.55 17.63
N ASP A 126 -0.49 4.80 17.24
CA ASP A 126 -0.12 5.17 15.87
C ASP A 126 1.33 4.86 15.50
N LYS A 127 2.22 4.59 16.47
CA LYS A 127 3.63 4.29 16.23
C LYS A 127 3.91 2.81 15.98
N ASP A 128 3.07 1.92 16.51
CA ASP A 128 3.25 0.47 16.40
C ASP A 128 2.43 -0.17 15.29
N PHE A 129 1.49 0.55 14.70
CA PHE A 129 0.67 0.06 13.58
C PHE A 129 1.10 0.73 12.28
N GLY A 130 1.93 0.04 11.51
CA GLY A 130 2.15 0.38 10.11
C GLY A 130 0.83 0.40 9.32
N VAL A 131 0.85 0.94 8.10
CA VAL A 131 -0.36 1.08 7.26
C VAL A 131 -1.11 -0.24 7.09
N VAL A 132 -0.40 -1.35 7.13
CA VAL A 132 -0.93 -2.70 6.84
C VAL A 132 -0.74 -3.68 7.99
N ARG A 133 0.18 -3.43 8.95
CA ARG A 133 0.38 -4.30 10.12
C ARG A 133 -0.81 -4.20 11.07
N GLY A 134 -1.25 -5.35 11.58
CA GLY A 134 -2.39 -5.42 12.50
C GLY A 134 -3.77 -5.28 11.85
N ILE A 135 -3.84 -5.02 10.53
CA ILE A 135 -5.10 -4.94 9.79
C ILE A 135 -5.58 -6.34 9.39
N ASP A 136 -6.86 -6.62 9.65
CA ASP A 136 -7.51 -7.84 9.22
C ASP A 136 -8.23 -7.63 7.88
N PHE A 137 -7.56 -8.05 6.82
CA PHE A 137 -8.16 -8.13 5.49
C PHE A 137 -8.95 -9.43 5.37
N LYS A 138 -10.24 -9.32 5.15
CA LYS A 138 -11.13 -10.47 5.05
C LYS A 138 -11.19 -11.00 3.63
N ARG A 139 -10.99 -12.31 3.50
CA ARG A 139 -11.18 -13.06 2.24
C ARG A 139 -10.32 -12.58 1.06
N VAL A 140 -9.10 -12.13 1.33
CA VAL A 140 -8.16 -11.81 0.24
C VAL A 140 -7.75 -13.10 -0.46
N ARG A 141 -8.03 -13.18 -1.76
CA ARG A 141 -7.72 -14.34 -2.60
C ARG A 141 -6.36 -14.19 -3.28
N THR A 142 -6.07 -13.00 -3.75
CA THR A 142 -4.83 -12.74 -4.49
C THR A 142 -4.07 -11.57 -3.86
N VAL A 143 -2.78 -11.75 -3.70
CA VAL A 143 -1.83 -10.68 -3.37
C VAL A 143 -0.93 -10.43 -4.57
N ILE A 144 -0.83 -9.17 -5.00
CA ILE A 144 0.06 -8.74 -6.06
C ILE A 144 1.12 -7.84 -5.44
N ASN A 145 2.38 -8.26 -5.45
CA ASN A 145 3.50 -7.38 -5.13
C ASN A 145 3.91 -6.64 -6.40
N PHE A 146 3.36 -5.44 -6.57
CA PHE A 146 3.68 -4.55 -7.70
C PHE A 146 5.13 -4.09 -7.66
N ASP A 147 5.63 -3.83 -6.46
CA ASP A 147 7.05 -3.63 -6.19
C ASP A 147 7.58 -4.84 -5.42
N THR A 148 8.81 -5.23 -5.75
CA THR A 148 9.47 -6.35 -5.08
C THR A 148 9.73 -6.00 -3.61
N PRO A 149 9.30 -6.83 -2.65
CA PRO A 149 9.56 -6.64 -1.22
C PRO A 149 11.06 -6.46 -0.92
N SER A 150 11.38 -5.77 0.16
CA SER A 150 12.77 -5.49 0.57
C SER A 150 13.54 -6.75 0.99
N ASP A 151 12.86 -7.65 1.68
CA ASP A 151 13.43 -8.86 2.27
C ASP A 151 12.38 -9.97 2.42
N ALA A 152 12.82 -11.13 2.90
CA ALA A 152 11.97 -12.30 3.10
C ALA A 152 10.87 -12.08 4.14
N SER A 153 11.13 -11.30 5.20
CA SER A 153 10.14 -10.98 6.23
C SER A 153 9.01 -10.13 5.66
N ALA A 154 9.36 -9.09 4.89
CA ALA A 154 8.41 -8.25 4.17
C ALA A 154 7.57 -9.09 3.21
N TYR A 155 8.21 -9.98 2.44
CA TYR A 155 7.54 -10.88 1.52
C TYR A 155 6.50 -11.75 2.24
N ILE A 156 6.90 -12.43 3.33
CA ILE A 156 6.01 -13.30 4.13
C ILE A 156 4.83 -12.50 4.70
N HIS A 157 5.07 -11.30 5.20
CA HIS A 157 4.02 -10.43 5.74
C HIS A 157 3.01 -9.98 4.69
N GLN A 158 3.48 -9.67 3.48
CA GLN A 158 2.61 -9.26 2.37
C GLN A 158 1.80 -10.45 1.85
N VAL A 159 2.45 -11.57 1.51
CA VAL A 159 1.74 -12.74 0.99
C VAL A 159 0.85 -13.41 2.04
N GLY A 160 1.22 -13.32 3.32
CA GLY A 160 0.39 -13.79 4.44
C GLY A 160 -0.93 -13.05 4.63
N ARG A 161 -1.28 -12.09 3.76
CA ARG A 161 -2.63 -11.49 3.72
C ARG A 161 -3.63 -12.37 2.98
N THR A 162 -3.18 -13.30 2.15
CA THR A 162 -4.01 -14.34 1.52
C THR A 162 -3.81 -15.70 2.19
N GLY A 163 -4.54 -16.72 1.77
CA GLY A 163 -4.43 -18.09 2.30
C GLY A 163 -4.85 -18.26 3.74
N ARG A 164 -5.69 -17.38 4.30
CA ARG A 164 -6.15 -17.42 5.69
C ARG A 164 -7.41 -18.25 5.84
N GLY A 165 -7.59 -18.82 7.05
CA GLY A 165 -8.82 -19.57 7.39
C GLY A 165 -8.98 -20.89 6.62
N GLY A 166 -7.88 -21.50 6.15
CA GLY A 166 -7.94 -22.76 5.39
C GLY A 166 -8.25 -22.58 3.89
N GLU A 167 -8.40 -21.35 3.43
CA GLU A 167 -8.61 -21.05 2.01
C GLU A 167 -7.29 -21.04 1.23
N GLU A 168 -7.35 -21.39 -0.05
CA GLU A 168 -6.21 -21.28 -0.97
C GLU A 168 -5.98 -19.81 -1.33
N GLY A 169 -4.71 -19.42 -1.54
CA GLY A 169 -4.32 -18.09 -1.90
C GLY A 169 -3.34 -18.06 -3.06
N THR A 170 -3.32 -16.96 -3.79
CA THR A 170 -2.37 -16.72 -4.88
C THR A 170 -1.54 -15.49 -4.58
N ALA A 171 -0.22 -15.59 -4.72
CA ALA A 171 0.71 -14.47 -4.62
C ALA A 171 1.44 -14.30 -5.95
N ILE A 172 1.38 -13.10 -6.53
CA ILE A 172 2.03 -12.74 -7.80
C ILE A 172 3.01 -11.61 -7.52
N THR A 173 4.28 -11.78 -7.86
CA THR A 173 5.30 -10.75 -7.64
C THR A 173 5.87 -10.28 -8.97
N PHE A 174 5.84 -8.96 -9.19
CA PHE A 174 6.52 -8.35 -10.33
C PHE A 174 8.00 -8.22 -10.02
N VAL A 175 8.82 -8.71 -10.94
CA VAL A 175 10.28 -8.73 -10.81
C VAL A 175 10.88 -7.97 -11.98
N SER A 176 11.47 -6.81 -11.69
CA SER A 176 12.24 -6.06 -12.68
C SER A 176 13.65 -6.63 -12.79
N PRO A 177 14.38 -6.34 -13.89
CA PRO A 177 15.77 -6.78 -14.02
C PRO A 177 16.68 -6.36 -12.85
N SER A 178 16.39 -5.21 -12.23
CA SER A 178 17.11 -4.72 -11.04
C SER A 178 16.78 -5.46 -9.75
N ASP A 179 15.66 -6.18 -9.70
CA ASP A 179 15.17 -6.84 -8.48
C ASP A 179 15.48 -8.35 -8.43
N VAL A 180 16.16 -8.88 -9.45
CA VAL A 180 16.46 -10.32 -9.55
C VAL A 180 17.26 -10.82 -8.34
N GLU A 181 18.27 -10.05 -7.90
CA GLU A 181 19.08 -10.43 -6.74
C GLU A 181 18.28 -10.39 -5.43
N LYS A 182 17.35 -9.44 -5.28
CA LYS A 182 16.45 -9.39 -4.12
C LYS A 182 15.56 -10.64 -4.07
N ILE A 183 15.00 -11.04 -5.20
CA ILE A 183 14.15 -12.25 -5.27
C ILE A 183 14.96 -13.51 -4.95
N ARG A 184 16.20 -13.61 -5.41
CA ARG A 184 17.09 -14.74 -5.03
C ARG A 184 17.34 -14.77 -3.53
N ALA A 185 17.64 -13.61 -2.92
CA ALA A 185 17.84 -13.51 -1.49
C ALA A 185 16.57 -13.91 -0.72
N ILE A 186 15.39 -13.46 -1.17
CA ILE A 186 14.10 -13.83 -0.58
C ILE A 186 13.90 -15.35 -0.64
N GLN A 187 14.16 -15.98 -1.80
CA GLN A 187 14.01 -17.42 -1.96
C GLN A 187 14.93 -18.23 -1.04
N GLN A 188 16.16 -17.75 -0.81
CA GLN A 188 17.12 -18.42 0.07
C GLN A 188 16.78 -18.33 1.57
N HIS A 189 16.07 -17.27 1.96
CA HIS A 189 15.76 -16.99 3.38
C HIS A 189 14.35 -17.41 3.81
N ILE A 190 13.51 -17.85 2.88
CA ILE A 190 12.21 -18.42 3.23
C ILE A 190 12.44 -19.87 3.63
N PRO A 191 12.23 -20.25 4.91
CA PRO A 191 12.35 -21.64 5.32
C PRO A 191 11.27 -22.47 4.62
N ASP A 192 11.64 -23.69 4.21
CA ASP A 192 10.70 -24.69 3.75
C ASP A 192 9.64 -24.91 4.85
N ILE A 193 8.45 -24.40 4.62
CA ILE A 193 7.35 -24.42 5.60
C ILE A 193 6.82 -25.85 5.83
N ASP A 194 7.15 -26.78 4.92
CA ASP A 194 6.80 -28.19 5.03
C ASP A 194 8.03 -29.07 4.76
N ALA A 195 8.50 -29.80 5.76
CA ALA A 195 9.58 -30.75 5.64
C ALA A 195 9.33 -31.89 4.58
N ASN A 196 8.13 -31.97 4.03
CA ASN A 196 7.71 -32.90 2.99
C ASN A 196 7.32 -32.27 1.65
N SER A 197 7.37 -30.94 1.50
CA SER A 197 7.09 -30.27 0.23
C SER A 197 8.40 -29.75 -0.40
N LYS A 198 8.50 -29.90 -1.72
CA LYS A 198 9.59 -29.36 -2.53
C LYS A 198 9.86 -27.92 -2.14
N ALA A 199 11.15 -27.55 -2.04
CA ALA A 199 11.66 -26.22 -1.73
C ALA A 199 10.76 -25.10 -2.26
N PHE A 200 10.56 -24.05 -1.44
CA PHE A 200 9.80 -22.86 -1.82
C PHE A 200 10.22 -22.39 -3.22
N ALA A 201 9.34 -22.56 -4.19
CA ALA A 201 9.63 -22.24 -5.58
C ALA A 201 8.66 -21.18 -6.08
N LEU A 202 9.22 -20.05 -6.51
CA LEU A 202 8.50 -19.06 -7.28
C LEU A 202 8.35 -19.56 -8.73
N LYS A 203 7.12 -19.83 -9.15
CA LYS A 203 6.81 -20.30 -10.50
C LYS A 203 6.54 -19.13 -11.44
N PRO A 204 6.87 -19.22 -12.73
CA PRO A 204 6.41 -18.23 -13.70
C PRO A 204 4.88 -18.24 -13.79
N PHE A 205 4.26 -17.06 -13.93
CA PHE A 205 2.82 -16.94 -14.11
C PHE A 205 2.46 -17.09 -15.59
N GLU A 206 2.16 -18.30 -16.00
CA GLU A 206 1.94 -18.65 -17.41
C GLU A 206 0.55 -18.27 -17.95
N LYS A 207 -0.41 -17.93 -17.05
CA LYS A 207 -1.79 -17.58 -17.45
C LYS A 207 -1.90 -16.27 -18.22
N LEU A 208 -0.91 -15.38 -18.10
CA LEU A 208 -0.88 -14.11 -18.80
C LEU A 208 -0.07 -14.24 -20.10
N ALA A 209 -0.75 -14.36 -21.22
CA ALA A 209 -0.09 -14.43 -22.51
C ALA A 209 0.48 -13.06 -22.91
N VAL A 210 1.70 -13.04 -23.44
CA VAL A 210 2.36 -11.80 -23.90
C VAL A 210 1.52 -11.09 -24.97
N GLN A 211 0.86 -11.84 -25.84
CA GLN A 211 0.00 -11.29 -26.91
C GLN A 211 -1.17 -10.48 -26.33
N ASP A 212 -1.78 -10.92 -25.23
CA ASP A 212 -2.89 -10.22 -24.59
C ASP A 212 -2.43 -8.90 -23.96
N VAL A 213 -1.20 -8.90 -23.40
CA VAL A 213 -0.59 -7.69 -22.85
C VAL A 213 -0.26 -6.69 -23.96
N GLU A 214 0.34 -7.17 -25.06
CA GLU A 214 0.70 -6.31 -26.20
C GLU A 214 -0.54 -5.67 -26.86
N ALA A 215 -1.65 -6.37 -26.92
CA ALA A 215 -2.92 -5.81 -27.43
C ALA A 215 -3.40 -4.60 -26.62
N LEU A 216 -3.02 -4.50 -25.35
CA LEU A 216 -3.41 -3.41 -24.45
C LEU A 216 -2.36 -2.30 -24.37
N ARG A 217 -1.14 -2.51 -24.89
CA ARG A 217 0.04 -1.65 -24.73
C ARG A 217 -0.21 -0.22 -25.15
N TYR A 218 -0.64 0.00 -26.39
CA TYR A 218 -0.80 1.35 -26.95
C TYR A 218 -1.68 2.25 -26.07
N ARG A 219 -2.85 1.74 -25.68
CA ARG A 219 -3.78 2.49 -24.82
C ARG A 219 -3.24 2.68 -23.40
N ALA A 220 -2.55 1.68 -22.86
CA ALA A 220 -1.95 1.76 -21.54
C ALA A 220 -0.84 2.82 -21.49
N GLU A 221 0.03 2.87 -22.49
CA GLU A 221 1.10 3.87 -22.58
C GLU A 221 0.55 5.29 -22.75
N ASP A 222 -0.49 5.47 -23.56
CA ASP A 222 -1.14 6.77 -23.75
C ASP A 222 -1.74 7.27 -22.42
N VAL A 223 -2.47 6.41 -21.71
CA VAL A 223 -3.03 6.73 -20.40
C VAL A 223 -1.90 6.98 -19.38
N ALA A 224 -0.86 6.16 -19.34
CA ALA A 224 0.26 6.33 -18.42
C ALA A 224 1.00 7.65 -18.60
N ARG A 225 1.15 8.12 -19.85
CA ARG A 225 1.70 9.46 -20.19
C ARG A 225 0.81 10.58 -19.71
N SER A 226 -0.52 10.43 -19.76
CA SER A 226 -1.47 11.44 -19.28
C SER A 226 -1.43 11.61 -17.75
N ILE A 227 -0.96 10.60 -17.00
CA ILE A 227 -0.86 10.63 -15.54
C ILE A 227 0.58 10.97 -15.13
N GLY A 228 0.96 12.22 -15.33
CA GLY A 228 2.25 12.76 -14.93
C GLY A 228 2.33 13.05 -13.43
N ARG A 229 3.52 13.48 -12.97
CA ARG A 229 3.77 13.85 -11.56
C ARG A 229 2.80 14.93 -11.05
N ALA A 230 2.44 15.90 -11.91
CA ALA A 230 1.48 16.95 -11.56
C ALA A 230 0.10 16.35 -11.24
N ALA A 231 -0.40 15.45 -12.08
CA ALA A 231 -1.69 14.79 -11.86
C ALA A 231 -1.73 13.98 -10.54
N VAL A 232 -0.63 13.28 -10.21
CA VAL A 232 -0.50 12.54 -8.95
C VAL A 232 -0.50 13.50 -7.76
N ARG A 233 0.29 14.58 -7.83
CA ARG A 233 0.33 15.61 -6.79
C ARG A 233 -1.03 16.27 -6.57
N ASP A 234 -1.71 16.64 -7.64
CA ASP A 234 -3.02 17.29 -7.57
C ASP A 234 -4.10 16.33 -7.02
N ALA A 235 -4.03 15.06 -7.36
CA ALA A 235 -4.90 14.03 -6.79
C ALA A 235 -4.66 13.86 -5.28
N ARG A 236 -3.39 13.84 -4.85
CA ARG A 236 -3.00 13.76 -3.45
C ARG A 236 -3.47 14.98 -2.65
N ILE A 237 -3.29 16.18 -3.18
CA ILE A 237 -3.76 17.41 -2.55
C ILE A 237 -5.29 17.40 -2.40
N ARG A 238 -6.01 16.97 -3.45
CA ARG A 238 -7.47 16.87 -3.40
C ARG A 238 -7.95 15.86 -2.36
N GLU A 239 -7.27 14.74 -2.23
CA GLU A 239 -7.58 13.72 -1.24
C GLU A 239 -7.40 14.25 0.19
N ILE A 240 -6.24 14.83 0.50
CA ILE A 240 -5.95 15.45 1.80
C ILE A 240 -6.95 16.59 2.10
N ARG A 241 -7.23 17.43 1.12
CA ARG A 241 -8.21 18.53 1.27
C ARG A 241 -9.59 17.98 1.60
N SER A 242 -10.04 16.94 0.90
CA SER A 242 -11.32 16.29 1.18
C SER A 242 -11.38 15.72 2.60
N GLU A 243 -10.29 15.10 3.05
CA GLU A 243 -10.19 14.56 4.40
C GLU A 243 -10.23 15.67 5.48
N LEU A 244 -9.56 16.80 5.23
CA LEU A 244 -9.60 17.95 6.13
C LEU A 244 -11.02 18.53 6.24
N LEU A 245 -11.72 18.69 5.11
CA LEU A 245 -13.09 19.22 5.08
C LEU A 245 -14.10 18.31 5.75
N ASN A 246 -13.88 16.99 5.69
CA ASN A 246 -14.79 15.98 6.29
C ASN A 246 -14.37 15.56 7.71
N SER A 247 -13.37 16.23 8.30
CA SER A 247 -12.88 15.89 9.63
C SER A 247 -13.78 16.45 10.72
N ASP A 248 -14.46 15.58 11.47
CA ASP A 248 -15.28 15.97 12.63
C ASP A 248 -14.50 16.78 13.68
N ARG A 249 -13.19 16.52 13.81
CA ARG A 249 -12.32 17.26 14.73
C ARG A 249 -12.09 18.70 14.32
N LEU A 250 -12.13 18.98 13.03
CA LEU A 250 -11.92 20.32 12.47
C LEU A 250 -13.25 21.05 12.24
N ALA A 251 -14.38 20.35 12.32
CA ALA A 251 -15.69 20.97 12.13
C ALA A 251 -15.91 22.17 13.07
N ALA A 252 -15.66 22.00 14.37
CA ALA A 252 -15.77 23.07 15.35
C ALA A 252 -14.79 24.23 15.07
N HIS A 253 -13.56 23.90 14.65
CA HIS A 253 -12.58 24.94 14.28
C HIS A 253 -13.03 25.75 13.06
N PHE A 254 -13.60 25.10 12.05
CA PHE A 254 -14.10 25.78 10.85
C PHE A 254 -15.39 26.58 11.11
N GLU A 255 -16.18 26.20 12.11
CA GLU A 255 -17.31 27.02 12.57
C GLU A 255 -16.84 28.34 13.19
N GLU A 256 -15.73 28.30 13.94
CA GLU A 256 -15.12 29.49 14.55
C GLU A 256 -14.30 30.32 13.54
N ASN A 257 -13.76 29.70 12.48
CA ASN A 257 -12.86 30.31 11.49
C ASN A 257 -13.35 30.07 10.06
N PRO A 258 -14.46 30.69 9.62
CA PRO A 258 -15.03 30.46 8.29
C PRO A 258 -14.11 30.91 7.14
N ASP A 259 -13.21 31.85 7.39
CA ASP A 259 -12.25 32.32 6.39
C ASP A 259 -11.25 31.22 6.01
N GLU A 260 -10.79 30.41 6.97
CA GLU A 260 -9.90 29.28 6.69
C GLU A 260 -10.62 28.18 5.89
N LEU A 261 -11.91 27.94 6.18
CA LEU A 261 -12.74 27.02 5.39
C LEU A 261 -12.87 27.49 3.92
N SER A 262 -12.93 28.81 3.70
CA SER A 262 -13.05 29.38 2.36
C SER A 262 -11.78 29.15 1.53
N LEU A 263 -10.60 29.13 2.16
CA LEU A 263 -9.31 28.83 1.53
C LEU A 263 -9.16 27.36 1.13
N LEU A 264 -9.90 26.47 1.81
CA LEU A 264 -9.87 25.04 1.52
C LEU A 264 -10.92 24.62 0.49
N LYS A 265 -11.90 25.44 0.19
CA LYS A 265 -12.91 25.20 -0.87
C LYS A 265 -12.41 25.67 -2.23
#